data_861f56df335caf8f336c841fa618805f
#
_entry.id   861f56df335caf8f336c841fa618805f
#
_cell.length_a   1.000
_cell.length_b   1.000
_cell.length_c   1.000
_cell.angle_alpha   90.00
_cell.angle_beta   90.00
_cell.angle_gamma   90.00
#
_symmetry.space_group_name_H-M   'P 1'
#
loop_
_entity.id
_entity.type
_entity.pdbx_description
1 polymer ?
#
loop_
_entity_poly.entity_id
_entity_poly.type
_entity_poly.pdbx_seq_one_letter_code
_entity_poly.pdbx_strand_id
1 'polypeptide(L)'
;MGQILPKLLTVREFVDRYGDCDRYELIDGELIEMEPTGPHEEVAAFLGRKLNVAIEQQDEPFLIPYRCSIDILGTATAFRPDLIVLDQRHLPYEPLWRQEPVITLGTSIKLVVEIVSTNWQNDYARKAEDYALFGVSEFWIVDYLRLGGRDYIGTPKQPTLTLCTLQGNRYQRQLFRNDDRITSPLFPTLKLTANQVFAAGKSEGWT
;
A
#
# COMPACT_ATOMS: atom_id res chain seq x y z
N MET A 1 -40.10 -9.49 -6.93
CA MET A 1 -38.92 -9.10 -7.67
C MET A 1 -37.72 -9.68 -6.91
N GLY A 2 -37.06 -10.73 -7.45
CA GLY A 2 -35.85 -11.29 -6.84
C GLY A 2 -34.70 -10.30 -7.04
N GLN A 3 -34.07 -9.86 -5.95
CA GLN A 3 -32.79 -9.17 -6.04
C GLN A 3 -31.75 -10.15 -6.63
N ILE A 4 -31.23 -9.82 -7.80
CA ILE A 4 -30.05 -10.50 -8.34
C ILE A 4 -28.89 -10.04 -7.46
N LEU A 5 -28.45 -10.90 -6.53
CA LEU A 5 -27.22 -10.64 -5.78
C LEU A 5 -26.05 -10.57 -6.78
N PRO A 6 -25.15 -9.60 -6.67
CA PRO A 6 -23.97 -9.53 -7.52
C PRO A 6 -23.18 -10.85 -7.38
N LYS A 7 -22.71 -11.39 -8.48
CA LYS A 7 -21.89 -12.60 -8.47
C LYS A 7 -20.55 -12.25 -7.84
N LEU A 8 -20.24 -12.83 -6.67
CA LEU A 8 -18.94 -12.73 -6.05
C LEU A 8 -17.89 -13.42 -6.93
N LEU A 9 -16.73 -12.78 -7.07
CA LEU A 9 -15.58 -13.31 -7.83
C LEU A 9 -14.65 -14.07 -6.91
N THR A 10 -14.02 -15.10 -7.44
CA THR A 10 -12.80 -15.68 -6.86
C THR A 10 -11.58 -14.83 -7.25
N VAL A 11 -10.49 -14.92 -6.50
CA VAL A 11 -9.24 -14.23 -6.88
C VAL A 11 -8.77 -14.66 -8.27
N ARG A 12 -8.90 -15.95 -8.63
CA ARG A 12 -8.53 -16.42 -9.97
C ARG A 12 -9.37 -15.77 -11.07
N GLU A 13 -10.70 -15.70 -10.90
CA GLU A 13 -11.58 -15.01 -11.87
C GLU A 13 -11.25 -13.52 -11.97
N PHE A 14 -10.87 -12.89 -10.84
CA PHE A 14 -10.43 -11.49 -10.82
C PHE A 14 -9.13 -11.29 -11.60
N VAL A 15 -8.11 -12.10 -11.34
CA VAL A 15 -6.82 -12.02 -12.04
C VAL A 15 -7.00 -12.27 -13.53
N ASP A 16 -7.77 -13.31 -13.92
CA ASP A 16 -8.01 -13.64 -15.32
C ASP A 16 -8.72 -12.54 -16.11
N ARG A 17 -9.61 -11.76 -15.47
CA ARG A 17 -10.43 -10.75 -16.13
C ARG A 17 -9.90 -9.33 -16.00
N TYR A 18 -9.25 -9.03 -14.88
CA TYR A 18 -8.84 -7.68 -14.50
C TYR A 18 -7.36 -7.59 -14.15
N GLY A 19 -6.57 -8.66 -14.32
CA GLY A 19 -5.15 -8.72 -14.01
C GLY A 19 -4.34 -7.61 -14.68
N ASP A 20 -4.70 -7.25 -15.91
CA ASP A 20 -4.06 -6.19 -16.68
C ASP A 20 -4.63 -4.77 -16.43
N CYS A 21 -5.66 -4.66 -15.58
CA CYS A 21 -6.34 -3.40 -15.31
C CYS A 21 -6.06 -2.91 -13.89
N ASP A 22 -5.37 -1.78 -13.75
CA ASP A 22 -5.01 -1.21 -12.44
C ASP A 22 -6.19 -0.50 -11.73
N ARG A 23 -7.37 -0.57 -12.30
CA ARG A 23 -8.56 0.17 -11.87
C ARG A 23 -9.35 -0.52 -10.76
N TYR A 24 -9.10 -1.79 -10.52
CA TYR A 24 -9.91 -2.60 -9.61
C TYR A 24 -9.06 -3.36 -8.60
N GLU A 25 -9.59 -3.50 -7.39
CA GLU A 25 -9.17 -4.50 -6.40
C GLU A 25 -10.36 -5.40 -6.04
N LEU A 26 -10.10 -6.54 -5.44
CA LEU A 26 -11.11 -7.49 -4.99
C LEU A 26 -11.14 -7.53 -3.47
N ILE A 27 -12.31 -7.30 -2.86
CA ILE A 27 -12.48 -7.40 -1.42
C ILE A 27 -13.69 -8.30 -1.13
N ASP A 28 -13.48 -9.42 -0.45
CA ASP A 28 -14.50 -10.40 -0.10
C ASP A 28 -15.33 -10.87 -1.32
N GLY A 29 -14.71 -10.94 -2.49
CA GLY A 29 -15.34 -11.31 -3.75
C GLY A 29 -16.05 -10.18 -4.47
N GLU A 30 -16.10 -8.99 -3.89
CA GLU A 30 -16.66 -7.79 -4.51
C GLU A 30 -15.60 -7.01 -5.26
N LEU A 31 -15.93 -6.57 -6.47
CA LEU A 31 -15.05 -5.74 -7.29
C LEU A 31 -15.15 -4.28 -6.82
N ILE A 32 -14.04 -3.75 -6.33
CA ILE A 32 -13.93 -2.36 -5.86
C ILE A 32 -13.20 -1.54 -6.92
N GLU A 33 -13.84 -0.51 -7.40
CA GLU A 33 -13.22 0.43 -8.35
C GLU A 33 -12.34 1.43 -7.61
N MET A 34 -11.11 1.56 -8.08
CA MET A 34 -10.15 2.54 -7.59
C MET A 34 -10.07 3.71 -8.58
N GLU A 35 -10.18 4.92 -8.09
CA GLU A 35 -10.10 6.14 -8.90
C GLU A 35 -9.02 7.08 -8.34
N PRO A 36 -7.73 6.76 -8.52
CA PRO A 36 -6.66 7.64 -8.07
C PRO A 36 -6.69 8.96 -8.83
N THR A 37 -6.50 10.06 -8.11
CA THR A 37 -6.38 11.40 -8.70
C THR A 37 -4.93 11.69 -9.09
N GLY A 38 -4.69 12.71 -9.95
CA GLY A 38 -3.33 13.14 -10.29
C GLY A 38 -2.45 13.42 -9.06
N PRO A 39 -2.91 14.22 -8.05
CA PRO A 39 -2.17 14.43 -6.81
C PRO A 39 -1.86 13.15 -6.01
N HIS A 40 -2.73 12.16 -6.05
CA HIS A 40 -2.48 10.85 -5.43
C HIS A 40 -1.30 10.15 -6.13
N GLU A 41 -1.30 10.11 -7.48
CA GLU A 41 -0.20 9.56 -8.27
C GLU A 41 1.12 10.32 -8.06
N GLU A 42 1.08 11.65 -7.87
CA GLU A 42 2.26 12.46 -7.57
C GLU A 42 2.91 12.04 -6.24
N VAL A 43 2.11 11.74 -5.21
CA VAL A 43 2.62 11.23 -3.93
C VAL A 43 3.22 9.85 -4.09
N ALA A 44 2.56 8.94 -4.82
CA ALA A 44 3.07 7.60 -5.09
C ALA A 44 4.40 7.65 -5.85
N ALA A 45 4.48 8.42 -6.93
CA ALA A 45 5.68 8.59 -7.74
C ALA A 45 6.84 9.21 -6.93
N PHE A 46 6.54 10.21 -6.08
CA PHE A 46 7.54 10.82 -5.20
C PHE A 46 8.12 9.80 -4.22
N LEU A 47 7.27 9.03 -3.54
CA LEU A 47 7.69 7.99 -2.60
C LEU A 47 8.47 6.89 -3.30
N GLY A 48 7.98 6.38 -4.44
CA GLY A 48 8.67 5.35 -5.22
C GLY A 48 10.08 5.75 -5.59
N ARG A 49 10.28 7.01 -6.02
CA ARG A 49 11.61 7.56 -6.32
C ARG A 49 12.50 7.60 -5.07
N LYS A 50 11.98 8.02 -3.91
CA LYS A 50 12.76 8.08 -2.66
C LYS A 50 13.13 6.71 -2.13
N LEU A 51 12.22 5.76 -2.22
CA LEU A 51 12.45 4.37 -1.81
C LEU A 51 13.46 3.68 -2.73
N ASN A 52 13.40 3.87 -4.05
CA ASN A 52 14.41 3.32 -4.97
C ASN A 52 15.82 3.82 -4.63
N VAL A 53 15.99 5.11 -4.35
CA VAL A 53 17.28 5.66 -3.91
C VAL A 53 17.75 5.02 -2.60
N ALA A 54 16.83 4.80 -1.64
CA ALA A 54 17.17 4.15 -0.37
C ALA A 54 17.57 2.67 -0.56
N ILE A 55 16.88 1.95 -1.44
CA ILE A 55 17.21 0.57 -1.82
C ILE A 55 18.61 0.49 -2.41
N GLU A 56 18.93 1.35 -3.38
CA GLU A 56 20.26 1.42 -4.00
C GLU A 56 21.37 1.74 -2.98
N GLN A 57 21.11 2.69 -2.06
CA GLN A 57 22.08 3.06 -1.02
C GLN A 57 22.34 1.96 -0.01
N GLN A 58 21.41 1.05 0.19
CA GLN A 58 21.53 -0.07 1.12
C GLN A 58 22.06 -1.35 0.47
N ASP A 59 22.18 -1.36 -0.87
CA ASP A 59 22.57 -2.55 -1.66
C ASP A 59 21.68 -3.77 -1.35
N GLU A 60 20.40 -3.52 -1.07
CA GLU A 60 19.44 -4.59 -0.80
C GLU A 60 18.79 -5.10 -2.09
N PRO A 61 18.57 -6.41 -2.24
CA PRO A 61 17.95 -6.98 -3.42
C PRO A 61 16.42 -6.80 -3.37
N PHE A 62 16.00 -5.56 -3.24
CA PHE A 62 14.59 -5.18 -3.25
C PHE A 62 14.22 -4.57 -4.60
N LEU A 63 12.95 -4.68 -4.96
CA LEU A 63 12.41 -4.03 -6.14
C LEU A 63 11.02 -3.43 -5.86
N ILE A 64 10.68 -2.39 -6.60
CA ILE A 64 9.35 -1.81 -6.67
C ILE A 64 8.80 -2.13 -8.06
N PRO A 65 7.88 -3.09 -8.21
CA PRO A 65 7.29 -3.41 -9.50
C PRO A 65 6.34 -2.29 -9.94
N TYR A 66 6.16 -2.16 -11.24
CA TYR A 66 5.20 -1.21 -11.80
C TYR A 66 3.75 -1.56 -11.43
N ARG A 67 3.43 -2.84 -11.40
CA ARG A 67 2.11 -3.39 -11.01
C ARG A 67 2.31 -4.64 -10.17
N CYS A 68 1.48 -4.80 -9.15
CA CYS A 68 1.47 -6.00 -8.35
C CYS A 68 0.13 -6.14 -7.61
N SER A 69 -0.40 -7.34 -7.55
CA SER A 69 -1.54 -7.68 -6.70
C SER A 69 -1.08 -8.57 -5.55
N ILE A 70 -1.72 -8.44 -4.41
CA ILE A 70 -1.51 -9.29 -3.23
C ILE A 70 -2.75 -10.17 -3.07
N ASP A 71 -2.63 -11.46 -3.31
CA ASP A 71 -3.67 -12.45 -3.06
C ASP A 71 -3.63 -12.86 -1.58
N ILE A 72 -4.63 -12.48 -0.82
CA ILE A 72 -4.76 -12.88 0.58
C ILE A 72 -5.30 -14.30 0.65
N LEU A 73 -4.39 -15.25 0.67
CA LEU A 73 -4.72 -16.68 0.60
C LEU A 73 -5.80 -17.11 1.59
N GLY A 74 -6.73 -17.93 1.11
CA GLY A 74 -7.85 -18.43 1.90
C GLY A 74 -9.04 -17.48 1.99
N THR A 75 -8.96 -16.32 1.32
CA THR A 75 -10.05 -15.35 1.20
C THR A 75 -10.40 -15.12 -0.26
N ALA A 76 -11.45 -14.35 -0.52
CA ALA A 76 -11.76 -13.84 -1.87
C ALA A 76 -11.30 -12.37 -2.00
N THR A 77 -10.05 -12.09 -1.57
CA THR A 77 -9.50 -10.72 -1.52
C THR A 77 -8.15 -10.65 -2.23
N ALA A 78 -8.04 -9.69 -3.15
CA ALA A 78 -6.80 -9.36 -3.83
C ALA A 78 -6.63 -7.84 -3.85
N PHE A 79 -5.67 -7.33 -3.06
CA PHE A 79 -5.37 -5.91 -2.98
C PHE A 79 -4.40 -5.47 -4.09
N ARG A 80 -4.47 -4.19 -4.46
CA ARG A 80 -3.52 -3.50 -5.32
C ARG A 80 -2.99 -2.26 -4.61
N PRO A 81 -1.87 -2.40 -3.91
CA PRO A 81 -1.29 -1.28 -3.17
C PRO A 81 -0.75 -0.20 -4.13
N ASP A 82 -0.78 1.05 -3.70
CA ASP A 82 -0.21 2.17 -4.45
C ASP A 82 1.30 2.02 -4.67
N LEU A 83 2.00 1.46 -3.67
CA LEU A 83 3.39 1.01 -3.79
C LEU A 83 3.63 -0.28 -3.01
N ILE A 84 4.47 -1.14 -3.56
CA ILE A 84 4.92 -2.36 -2.91
C ILE A 84 6.43 -2.52 -3.10
N VAL A 85 7.13 -2.90 -2.04
CA VAL A 85 8.56 -3.28 -2.10
C VAL A 85 8.67 -4.77 -1.87
N LEU A 86 9.25 -5.48 -2.83
CA LEU A 86 9.42 -6.92 -2.84
C LEU A 86 10.87 -7.31 -2.60
N ASP A 87 11.10 -8.39 -1.86
CA ASP A 87 12.40 -9.02 -1.70
C ASP A 87 12.63 -10.03 -2.84
N GLN A 88 13.58 -9.72 -3.72
CA GLN A 88 13.90 -10.57 -4.88
C GLN A 88 14.37 -11.98 -4.50
N ARG A 89 14.89 -12.16 -3.28
CA ARG A 89 15.31 -13.48 -2.77
C ARG A 89 14.14 -14.44 -2.61
N HIS A 90 12.93 -13.92 -2.39
CA HIS A 90 11.72 -14.70 -2.15
C HIS A 90 10.88 -14.89 -3.41
N LEU A 91 11.03 -14.07 -4.44
CA LEU A 91 10.26 -14.18 -5.69
C LEU A 91 10.35 -15.54 -6.40
N PRO A 92 11.47 -16.28 -6.34
CA PRO A 92 11.53 -17.62 -6.91
C PRO A 92 10.54 -18.64 -6.29
N TYR A 93 10.05 -18.35 -5.09
CA TYR A 93 9.10 -19.19 -4.35
C TYR A 93 7.64 -18.78 -4.58
N GLU A 94 7.40 -17.65 -5.23
CA GLU A 94 6.06 -17.18 -5.58
C GLU A 94 5.50 -17.99 -6.76
N PRO A 95 4.38 -18.70 -6.58
CA PRO A 95 3.88 -19.63 -7.59
C PRO A 95 3.40 -18.93 -8.87
N LEU A 96 2.91 -17.70 -8.77
CA LEU A 96 2.33 -16.97 -9.90
C LEU A 96 3.28 -15.94 -10.53
N TRP A 97 4.32 -15.49 -9.82
CA TRP A 97 5.16 -14.35 -10.21
C TRP A 97 5.73 -14.38 -11.63
N ARG A 98 6.04 -15.56 -12.14
CA ARG A 98 6.60 -15.70 -13.50
C ARG A 98 5.55 -15.55 -14.62
N GLN A 99 4.28 -15.67 -14.29
CA GLN A 99 3.17 -15.60 -15.23
C GLN A 99 2.35 -14.32 -15.03
N GLU A 100 2.15 -13.95 -13.80
CA GLU A 100 1.29 -12.84 -13.37
C GLU A 100 1.96 -12.12 -12.20
N PRO A 101 1.91 -10.77 -12.13
CA PRO A 101 2.50 -10.02 -11.02
C PRO A 101 1.61 -10.13 -9.77
N VAL A 102 1.49 -11.34 -9.23
CA VAL A 102 0.67 -11.66 -8.05
C VAL A 102 1.56 -12.27 -6.97
N ILE A 103 1.48 -11.71 -5.77
CA ILE A 103 2.16 -12.19 -4.57
C ILE A 103 1.18 -12.95 -3.69
N THR A 104 1.60 -14.13 -3.25
CA THR A 104 0.81 -15.03 -2.41
C THR A 104 1.48 -15.35 -1.06
N LEU A 105 2.71 -14.87 -0.86
CA LEU A 105 3.49 -15.09 0.36
C LEU A 105 3.90 -13.75 0.99
N GLY A 106 3.46 -13.48 2.21
CA GLY A 106 3.80 -12.25 2.93
C GLY A 106 5.30 -12.03 3.12
N THR A 107 6.10 -13.13 3.17
CA THR A 107 7.56 -13.06 3.27
C THR A 107 8.23 -12.42 2.05
N SER A 108 7.57 -12.40 0.90
CA SER A 108 8.04 -11.73 -0.32
C SER A 108 7.91 -10.21 -0.23
N ILE A 109 7.08 -9.70 0.71
CA ILE A 109 6.77 -8.27 0.83
C ILE A 109 7.56 -7.66 1.99
N LYS A 110 8.30 -6.60 1.70
CA LYS A 110 9.00 -5.79 2.72
C LYS A 110 8.16 -4.60 3.16
N LEU A 111 7.59 -3.89 2.22
CA LEU A 111 6.79 -2.70 2.47
C LEU A 111 5.56 -2.69 1.56
N VAL A 112 4.44 -2.29 2.12
CA VAL A 112 3.27 -1.80 1.39
C VAL A 112 3.03 -0.35 1.73
N VAL A 113 2.65 0.47 0.77
CA VAL A 113 2.21 1.85 0.97
C VAL A 113 0.83 2.02 0.36
N GLU A 114 -0.09 2.57 1.15
CA GLU A 114 -1.42 3.02 0.71
C GLU A 114 -1.53 4.52 0.91
N ILE A 115 -1.97 5.22 -0.12
CA ILE A 115 -2.23 6.65 -0.09
C ILE A 115 -3.73 6.84 0.08
N VAL A 116 -4.10 7.46 1.18
CA VAL A 116 -5.49 7.53 1.62
C VAL A 116 -6.36 8.32 0.64
N SER A 117 -7.45 7.70 0.23
CA SER A 117 -8.51 8.27 -0.59
C SER A 117 -9.84 8.37 0.20
N THR A 118 -10.94 8.55 -0.50
CA THR A 118 -12.27 8.66 0.13
C THR A 118 -12.68 7.41 0.91
N ASN A 119 -12.13 6.24 0.57
CA ASN A 119 -12.39 4.95 1.23
C ASN A 119 -11.40 4.64 2.37
N TRP A 120 -10.95 5.68 3.09
CA TRP A 120 -9.93 5.64 4.14
C TRP A 120 -10.15 4.55 5.20
N GLN A 121 -11.39 4.12 5.43
CA GLN A 121 -11.70 3.05 6.39
C GLN A 121 -11.01 1.73 6.02
N ASN A 122 -10.93 1.43 4.72
CA ASN A 122 -10.26 0.24 4.24
C ASN A 122 -8.77 0.27 4.58
N ASP A 123 -8.10 1.40 4.38
CA ASP A 123 -6.66 1.53 4.59
C ASP A 123 -6.30 1.43 6.08
N TYR A 124 -7.07 2.10 6.96
CA TYR A 124 -6.78 2.15 8.39
C TYR A 124 -7.25 0.93 9.19
N ALA A 125 -8.23 0.19 8.70
CA ALA A 125 -8.80 -0.96 9.39
C ALA A 125 -8.55 -2.27 8.61
N ARG A 126 -9.26 -2.49 7.50
CA ARG A 126 -9.27 -3.77 6.78
C ARG A 126 -7.89 -4.14 6.24
N LYS A 127 -7.27 -3.29 5.43
CA LYS A 127 -5.95 -3.56 4.86
C LYS A 127 -4.88 -3.68 5.95
N ALA A 128 -4.96 -2.84 7.00
CA ALA A 128 -4.02 -2.92 8.12
C ALA A 128 -4.09 -4.28 8.86
N GLU A 129 -5.29 -4.84 9.04
CA GLU A 129 -5.46 -6.15 9.67
C GLU A 129 -4.99 -7.26 8.72
N ASP A 130 -5.46 -7.25 7.48
CA ASP A 130 -5.12 -8.28 6.48
C ASP A 130 -3.62 -8.32 6.21
N TYR A 131 -2.95 -7.18 6.03
CA TYR A 131 -1.50 -7.12 5.82
C TYR A 131 -0.70 -7.61 7.04
N ALA A 132 -1.17 -7.31 8.25
CA ALA A 132 -0.51 -7.82 9.46
C ALA A 132 -0.62 -9.35 9.57
N LEU A 133 -1.80 -9.91 9.32
CA LEU A 133 -2.03 -11.36 9.32
C LEU A 133 -1.30 -12.06 8.17
N PHE A 134 -1.19 -11.42 7.02
CA PHE A 134 -0.45 -11.92 5.87
C PHE A 134 1.07 -11.90 6.09
N GLY A 135 1.56 -11.09 7.04
CA GLY A 135 2.98 -11.04 7.42
C GLY A 135 3.79 -9.95 6.71
N VAL A 136 3.15 -8.90 6.21
CA VAL A 136 3.84 -7.73 5.64
C VAL A 136 4.65 -7.02 6.72
N SER A 137 5.97 -6.92 6.54
CA SER A 137 6.89 -6.44 7.58
C SER A 137 6.66 -4.98 7.97
N GLU A 138 6.42 -4.12 6.99
CA GLU A 138 6.17 -2.70 7.19
C GLU A 138 5.02 -2.22 6.30
N PHE A 139 4.13 -1.38 6.85
CA PHE A 139 2.98 -0.84 6.13
C PHE A 139 2.87 0.66 6.41
N TRP A 140 2.79 1.48 5.35
CA TRP A 140 2.64 2.92 5.47
C TRP A 140 1.27 3.36 4.99
N ILE A 141 0.61 4.21 5.78
CA ILE A 141 -0.66 4.86 5.43
C ILE A 141 -0.37 6.35 5.30
N VAL A 142 -0.53 6.89 4.09
CA VAL A 142 -0.19 8.28 3.76
C VAL A 142 -1.46 9.10 3.58
N ASP A 143 -1.89 9.79 4.62
CA ASP A 143 -3.08 10.66 4.60
C ASP A 143 -2.68 12.14 4.46
N TYR A 144 -2.33 12.55 3.25
CA TYR A 144 -1.93 13.92 2.95
C TYR A 144 -3.13 14.89 2.89
N LEU A 145 -4.37 14.37 2.68
CA LEU A 145 -5.61 15.13 2.60
C LEU A 145 -6.39 15.22 3.92
N ARG A 146 -5.96 14.56 4.98
CA ARG A 146 -6.62 14.54 6.29
C ARG A 146 -8.01 13.89 6.26
N LEU A 147 -8.18 12.83 5.48
CA LEU A 147 -9.46 12.14 5.29
C LEU A 147 -9.77 11.18 6.44
N GLY A 148 -8.76 10.55 7.02
CA GLY A 148 -8.89 9.55 8.07
C GLY A 148 -9.72 9.98 9.27
N GLY A 149 -10.16 9.00 10.04
CA GLY A 149 -10.87 9.23 11.30
C GLY A 149 -10.01 9.93 12.35
N ARG A 150 -10.62 10.69 13.25
CA ARG A 150 -9.91 11.43 14.30
C ARG A 150 -9.05 10.56 15.19
N ASP A 151 -9.45 9.31 15.41
CA ASP A 151 -8.69 8.34 16.20
C ASP A 151 -7.35 7.95 15.55
N TYR A 152 -7.24 8.11 14.22
CA TYR A 152 -6.03 7.82 13.46
C TYR A 152 -5.14 9.06 13.25
N ILE A 153 -5.76 10.19 12.91
CA ILE A 153 -5.01 11.38 12.49
C ILE A 153 -5.14 12.58 13.46
N GLY A 154 -5.83 12.38 14.58
CA GLY A 154 -5.91 13.36 15.68
C GLY A 154 -7.04 14.39 15.57
N THR A 155 -7.11 15.25 16.60
CA THR A 155 -8.06 16.35 16.71
C THR A 155 -7.29 17.63 17.06
N PRO A 156 -7.26 18.68 16.19
CA PRO A 156 -7.85 18.71 14.85
C PRO A 156 -7.22 17.71 13.88
N LYS A 157 -7.95 17.30 12.86
CA LYS A 157 -7.42 16.45 11.77
C LYS A 157 -6.26 17.18 11.08
N GLN A 158 -5.17 16.47 10.84
CA GLN A 158 -3.99 17.00 10.15
C GLN A 158 -3.37 15.93 9.24
N PRO A 159 -2.62 16.33 8.20
CA PRO A 159 -1.90 15.36 7.37
C PRO A 159 -1.03 14.46 8.24
N THR A 160 -1.11 13.16 8.01
CA THR A 160 -0.41 12.17 8.85
C THR A 160 0.11 11.02 7.99
N LEU A 161 1.38 10.67 8.14
CA LEU A 161 1.93 9.41 7.67
C LEU A 161 2.00 8.47 8.88
N THR A 162 1.31 7.35 8.78
CA THR A 162 1.34 6.29 9.79
C THR A 162 2.25 5.17 9.29
N LEU A 163 3.35 4.93 9.99
CA LEU A 163 4.24 3.80 9.74
C LEU A 163 3.88 2.69 10.72
N CYS A 164 3.55 1.54 10.18
CA CYS A 164 3.15 0.34 10.88
C CYS A 164 4.26 -0.71 10.77
N THR A 165 4.85 -1.12 11.89
CA THR A 165 5.87 -2.18 11.94
C THR A 165 5.25 -3.44 12.52
N LEU A 166 5.42 -4.57 11.85
CA LEU A 166 4.85 -5.85 12.27
C LEU A 166 5.53 -6.37 13.56
N GLN A 167 4.72 -6.68 14.57
CA GLN A 167 5.14 -7.34 15.80
C GLN A 167 4.23 -8.54 16.08
N GLY A 168 4.75 -9.74 15.83
CA GLY A 168 3.93 -10.94 15.81
C GLY A 168 2.92 -10.87 14.65
N ASN A 169 1.64 -10.78 14.95
CA ASN A 169 0.54 -10.68 13.97
C ASN A 169 -0.23 -9.32 14.07
N ARG A 170 0.40 -8.29 14.63
CA ARG A 170 -0.19 -6.95 14.80
C ARG A 170 0.82 -5.87 14.45
N TYR A 171 0.31 -4.72 14.02
CA TYR A 171 1.14 -3.55 13.78
C TYR A 171 1.31 -2.69 15.02
N GLN A 172 2.57 -2.33 15.32
CA GLN A 172 2.89 -1.16 16.12
C GLN A 172 2.90 0.06 15.20
N ARG A 173 2.18 1.11 15.57
CA ARG A 173 2.01 2.33 14.76
C ARG A 173 2.86 3.47 15.29
N GLN A 174 3.51 4.20 14.39
CA GLN A 174 4.19 5.46 14.66
C GLN A 174 3.66 6.52 13.69
N LEU A 175 3.32 7.70 14.21
CA LEU A 175 2.76 8.79 13.43
C LEU A 175 3.82 9.84 13.14
N PHE A 176 3.88 10.30 11.89
CA PHE A 176 4.77 11.37 11.44
C PHE A 176 3.94 12.50 10.85
N ARG A 177 4.25 13.72 11.25
CA ARG A 177 3.51 14.94 10.91
C ARG A 177 4.47 16.10 10.72
N ASN A 178 4.05 17.14 10.02
CA ASN A 178 4.87 18.32 9.81
C ASN A 178 6.29 17.95 9.31
N ASP A 179 7.31 18.45 9.95
CA ASP A 179 8.72 18.18 9.61
C ASP A 179 9.31 16.99 10.37
N ASP A 180 8.47 16.13 10.98
CA ASP A 180 8.94 14.89 11.57
C ASP A 180 9.68 14.07 10.52
N ARG A 181 10.90 13.65 10.87
CA ARG A 181 11.70 12.76 10.02
C ARG A 181 11.15 11.35 10.10
N ILE A 182 10.80 10.78 8.96
CA ILE A 182 10.34 9.40 8.87
C ILE A 182 11.51 8.46 9.22
N THR A 183 11.31 7.64 10.24
CA THR A 183 12.29 6.66 10.71
C THR A 183 11.76 5.25 10.44
N SER A 184 12.13 4.70 9.30
CA SER A 184 11.77 3.33 8.92
C SER A 184 12.88 2.36 9.35
N PRO A 185 12.56 1.29 10.10
CA PRO A 185 13.51 0.22 10.37
C PRO A 185 14.02 -0.44 9.08
N LEU A 186 13.18 -0.53 8.07
CA LEU A 186 13.49 -1.14 6.79
C LEU A 186 14.40 -0.23 5.93
N PHE A 187 14.24 1.10 6.06
CA PHE A 187 15.01 2.09 5.30
C PHE A 187 15.72 3.10 6.21
N PRO A 188 16.73 2.70 7.00
CA PRO A 188 17.42 3.58 7.94
C PRO A 188 18.17 4.73 7.27
N THR A 189 18.52 4.59 5.99
CA THR A 189 19.20 5.64 5.20
C THR A 189 18.24 6.70 4.65
N LEU A 190 16.93 6.47 4.76
CA LEU A 190 15.91 7.38 4.22
C LEU A 190 15.97 8.75 4.92
N LYS A 191 16.22 9.79 4.12
CA LYS A 191 16.24 11.19 4.57
C LYS A 191 14.98 11.89 4.04
N LEU A 192 13.85 11.68 4.71
CA LEU A 192 12.55 12.17 4.27
C LEU A 192 11.75 12.67 5.46
N THR A 193 11.06 13.81 5.32
CA THR A 193 10.10 14.30 6.30
C THR A 193 8.67 14.09 5.82
N ALA A 194 7.72 14.05 6.77
CA ALA A 194 6.30 13.90 6.44
C ALA A 194 5.81 15.04 5.54
N ASN A 195 6.19 16.30 5.82
CA ASN A 195 5.83 17.43 4.97
C ASN A 195 6.34 17.31 3.53
N GLN A 196 7.53 16.74 3.32
CA GLN A 196 8.03 16.50 1.96
C GLN A 196 7.14 15.51 1.18
N VAL A 197 6.60 14.51 1.86
CA VAL A 197 5.64 13.56 1.26
C VAL A 197 4.33 14.26 0.94
N PHE A 198 3.78 15.01 1.91
CA PHE A 198 2.50 15.70 1.74
C PHE A 198 2.54 16.82 0.68
N ALA A 199 3.68 17.48 0.53
CA ALA A 199 3.88 18.51 -0.48
C ALA A 199 3.86 17.96 -1.91
N ALA A 200 4.23 16.68 -2.09
CA ALA A 200 4.22 16.05 -3.41
C ALA A 200 2.82 15.98 -4.04
N GLY A 201 1.74 15.88 -3.22
CA GLY A 201 0.37 15.90 -3.72
C GLY A 201 -0.28 17.29 -3.74
N LYS A 202 0.50 18.34 -3.46
CA LYS A 202 0.04 19.72 -3.55
C LYS A 202 0.67 20.34 -4.79
N SER A 203 0.00 20.27 -5.91
CA SER A 203 0.42 20.88 -7.18
C SER A 203 0.43 22.41 -7.07
N GLU A 204 1.38 22.98 -6.32
CA GLU A 204 1.83 24.35 -6.57
C GLU A 204 2.88 24.22 -7.66
N GLY A 205 2.55 24.76 -8.85
CA GLY A 205 3.31 24.58 -10.08
C GLY A 205 4.81 24.80 -9.89
N TRP A 206 5.58 24.05 -10.67
CA TRP A 206 7.00 24.27 -10.86
C TRP A 206 7.18 25.70 -11.39
N THR A 207 7.48 26.65 -10.49
CA THR A 207 7.89 28.04 -10.85
C THR A 207 9.41 28.11 -10.87
#